data_bb29b21a2cad6a1146ef82dbf386c2c6
#
_entry.id   bb29b21a2cad6a1146ef82dbf386c2c6
#
_cell.length_a   1.000
_cell.length_b   1.000
_cell.length_c   1.000
_cell.angle_alpha   90.00
_cell.angle_beta   90.00
_cell.angle_gamma   90.00
#
_symmetry.space_group_name_H-M   'P 1'
#
loop_
_entity.id
_entity.type
_entity.pdbx_description
1 polymer ?
#
loop_
_entity_poly.entity_id
_entity_poly.type
_entity_poly.pdbx_seq_one_letter_code
_entity_poly.pdbx_strand_id
1 'polypeptide(L)'
;MWKSDVTAMRRLVFGGLGVLFLGLSVGTGWAAPKRPAAPLVTVTAIRHWSLQDVTRIAIEATGELNYQWDRLSNPDRVFFDLHEARQTISKQKLHVIPVGDARVRQIRVAQNRPRIVRVVIDLEGRHDLTVFRLSNPSRLMVEVRAPAPAAEISGEPAPNPATPAPGEAAAAPAAPLLGRSPEKAPEQAAQRRAVEEPPPAKPALRNRGGGTSLTRALGLKMGKVVIDPGHGGRDTGTIGPTGLMEKDVVLDVAKRLARLVEERLGAEVVLTRTEDVGVPLEARTELANQEKADLFLSLHVNSSRYPGVNGIETFYLNLTRSQADLEVAARENAGSNKSLHQLVELVQKIALDDKIQESRDFAAHMQNALYRLAREQDPRARNRGVKKAPFVVLIGAQMPSVLVELGFISNPAEERLMRDDNYRQKMAEALYAGIAAYASTLSHFQVARTGVPD
;
A
#
# COMPACT_ATOMS: atom_id res chain seq x y z
N MET A 1 26.61 -46.10 39.70
CA MET A 1 27.74 -46.72 40.43
C MET A 1 28.93 -45.80 40.28
N TRP A 2 29.17 -45.17 41.39
CA TRP A 2 30.39 -44.53 41.94
C TRP A 2 30.88 -43.26 41.24
N LYS A 3 30.65 -42.08 41.88
CA LYS A 3 31.26 -41.48 43.11
C LYS A 3 32.67 -40.94 42.82
N SER A 4 32.79 -39.57 42.85
CA SER A 4 33.30 -38.75 43.99
C SER A 4 34.82 -38.82 44.11
N ASP A 5 35.62 -37.89 44.43
CA ASP A 5 35.63 -36.76 45.36
C ASP A 5 36.90 -35.89 45.12
N VAL A 6 36.83 -34.54 45.19
CA VAL A 6 37.17 -33.68 46.33
C VAL A 6 38.68 -33.57 46.73
N THR A 7 39.15 -32.30 46.70
CA THR A 7 39.92 -31.56 47.69
C THR A 7 41.47 -31.71 47.71
N ALA A 8 42.25 -30.69 47.60
CA ALA A 8 42.81 -29.83 48.66
C ALA A 8 44.14 -29.21 48.29
N MET A 9 44.16 -27.92 48.39
CA MET A 9 45.13 -27.08 49.14
C MET A 9 46.55 -27.59 49.40
N ARG A 10 47.55 -26.84 48.93
CA ARG A 10 48.72 -26.43 49.79
C ARG A 10 49.46 -25.22 49.22
N ARG A 11 49.51 -24.18 50.03
CA ARG A 11 50.44 -23.05 49.93
C ARG A 11 51.89 -23.56 50.21
N LEU A 12 52.84 -23.01 49.49
CA LEU A 12 54.22 -22.84 49.99
C LEU A 12 54.85 -21.57 49.42
N VAL A 13 55.25 -20.74 50.32
CA VAL A 13 56.01 -19.49 50.17
C VAL A 13 57.52 -19.87 50.12
N PHE A 14 58.33 -19.22 49.28
CA PHE A 14 59.73 -18.82 49.40
C PHE A 14 60.17 -18.22 48.06
N GLY A 15 60.54 -17.00 47.89
CA GLY A 15 61.76 -16.35 48.42
C GLY A 15 62.61 -15.90 47.25
N GLY A 16 62.58 -14.65 46.91
CA GLY A 16 63.52 -13.69 46.34
C GLY A 16 64.52 -14.13 45.30
N LEU A 17 64.51 -13.45 44.15
CA LEU A 17 65.71 -12.81 43.58
C LEU A 17 65.31 -11.86 42.46
N GLY A 18 65.54 -10.58 42.56
CA GLY A 18 65.25 -9.57 41.55
C GLY A 18 66.22 -9.70 40.37
N VAL A 19 65.64 -9.71 39.19
CA VAL A 19 66.31 -9.43 37.92
C VAL A 19 65.54 -8.34 37.22
N LEU A 20 66.21 -7.18 37.15
CA LEU A 20 65.70 -5.99 36.42
C LEU A 20 65.80 -6.27 34.91
N PHE A 21 64.68 -6.59 34.25
CA PHE A 21 64.50 -6.60 32.79
C PHE A 21 63.91 -5.30 32.35
N LEU A 22 64.73 -4.41 31.77
CA LEU A 22 64.25 -3.31 30.93
C LEU A 22 63.62 -3.93 29.67
N GLY A 23 62.32 -4.12 29.68
CA GLY A 23 61.55 -4.48 28.48
C GLY A 23 61.19 -3.23 27.69
N LEU A 24 61.88 -2.97 26.59
CA LEU A 24 61.33 -2.08 25.54
C LEU A 24 60.01 -2.69 25.02
N SER A 25 58.88 -2.19 25.47
CA SER A 25 57.57 -2.45 24.84
C SER A 25 57.47 -1.61 23.56
N VAL A 26 57.84 -2.22 22.43
CA VAL A 26 57.46 -1.72 21.12
C VAL A 26 55.93 -1.96 21.01
N GLY A 27 55.15 -0.93 21.31
CA GLY A 27 53.72 -0.92 21.08
C GLY A 27 53.41 -0.94 19.58
N THR A 28 53.27 -2.14 19.01
CA THR A 28 52.62 -2.27 17.71
C THR A 28 51.15 -1.99 17.90
N GLY A 29 50.77 -0.71 17.78
CA GLY A 29 49.40 -0.30 17.69
C GLY A 29 48.74 -0.92 16.44
N TRP A 30 48.10 -2.04 16.61
CA TRP A 30 47.20 -2.57 15.61
C TRP A 30 46.00 -1.63 15.53
N ALA A 31 46.03 -0.67 14.58
CA ALA A 31 44.88 0.08 14.19
C ALA A 31 43.87 -0.92 13.62
N ALA A 32 42.74 -1.10 14.30
CA ALA A 32 41.65 -1.90 13.81
C ALA A 32 41.29 -1.41 12.39
N PRO A 33 41.06 -2.32 11.42
CA PRO A 33 40.72 -1.93 10.07
C PRO A 33 39.42 -1.08 10.11
N LYS A 34 39.50 0.17 9.63
CA LYS A 34 38.31 1.01 9.46
C LYS A 34 37.36 0.24 8.57
N ARG A 35 36.21 -0.16 9.11
CA ARG A 35 35.08 -0.71 8.31
C ARG A 35 34.86 0.23 7.14
N PRO A 36 34.78 -0.29 5.91
CA PRO A 36 34.45 0.54 4.75
C PRO A 36 33.11 1.23 5.02
N ALA A 37 33.08 2.55 4.84
CA ALA A 37 31.86 3.32 5.03
C ALA A 37 30.79 2.80 4.07
N ALA A 38 29.60 2.56 4.59
CA ALA A 38 28.47 2.13 3.77
C ALA A 38 28.29 3.08 2.56
N PRO A 39 27.92 2.55 1.38
CA PRO A 39 27.72 3.37 0.19
C PRO A 39 26.61 4.39 0.44
N LEU A 40 26.83 5.64 -0.03
CA LEU A 40 25.85 6.71 0.11
C LEU A 40 24.66 6.47 -0.79
N VAL A 41 23.45 6.63 -0.25
CA VAL A 41 22.23 6.74 -1.04
C VAL A 41 22.26 8.06 -1.80
N THR A 42 21.91 8.03 -3.09
CA THR A 42 21.88 9.24 -3.92
C THR A 42 20.45 9.71 -4.08
N VAL A 43 20.15 10.94 -3.66
CA VAL A 43 18.89 11.63 -3.97
C VAL A 43 18.98 12.14 -5.40
N THR A 44 18.14 11.60 -6.28
CA THR A 44 18.21 11.80 -7.73
C THR A 44 17.24 12.86 -8.24
N ALA A 45 16.07 12.97 -7.63
CA ALA A 45 15.07 13.96 -8.02
C ALA A 45 14.16 14.31 -6.82
N ILE A 46 13.52 15.47 -6.91
CA ILE A 46 12.35 15.81 -6.11
C ILE A 46 11.26 16.25 -7.08
N ARG A 47 10.12 15.60 -6.98
CA ARG A 47 8.92 15.91 -7.78
C ARG A 47 7.80 16.34 -6.86
N HIS A 48 6.90 17.17 -7.36
CA HIS A 48 5.70 17.57 -6.64
C HIS A 48 4.49 17.59 -7.57
N TRP A 49 3.33 17.39 -6.98
CA TRP A 49 2.02 17.47 -7.64
C TRP A 49 1.09 18.23 -6.72
N SER A 50 0.58 19.37 -7.20
CA SER A 50 -0.45 20.15 -6.52
C SER A 50 -1.81 19.66 -6.99
N LEU A 51 -2.52 18.96 -6.11
CA LEU A 51 -3.86 18.46 -6.32
C LEU A 51 -4.86 19.31 -5.52
N GLN A 52 -6.15 19.12 -5.73
CA GLN A 52 -7.17 19.97 -5.11
C GLN A 52 -7.03 20.04 -3.58
N ASP A 53 -6.89 18.89 -2.90
CA ASP A 53 -6.87 18.79 -1.43
C ASP A 53 -5.52 18.46 -0.81
N VAL A 54 -4.51 18.17 -1.65
CA VAL A 54 -3.20 17.72 -1.19
C VAL A 54 -2.08 18.17 -2.12
N THR A 55 -0.95 18.56 -1.54
CA THR A 55 0.31 18.69 -2.26
C THR A 55 1.16 17.47 -1.94
N ARG A 56 1.49 16.70 -2.98
CA ARG A 56 2.35 15.51 -2.86
C ARG A 56 3.77 15.86 -3.29
N ILE A 57 4.73 15.41 -2.51
CA ILE A 57 6.16 15.60 -2.78
C ILE A 57 6.82 14.23 -2.72
N ALA A 58 7.52 13.85 -3.80
CA ALA A 58 8.31 12.63 -3.87
C ALA A 58 9.80 12.99 -3.87
N ILE A 59 10.54 12.49 -2.90
CA ILE A 59 12.00 12.56 -2.86
C ILE A 59 12.53 11.21 -3.37
N GLU A 60 13.02 11.18 -4.60
CA GLU A 60 13.49 9.97 -5.28
C GLU A 60 14.95 9.70 -4.95
N ALA A 61 15.29 8.41 -4.73
CA ALA A 61 16.63 8.01 -4.36
C ALA A 61 17.03 6.64 -4.92
N THR A 62 18.33 6.38 -5.00
CA THR A 62 18.89 5.10 -5.47
C THR A 62 18.74 3.96 -4.48
N GLY A 63 18.31 4.24 -3.25
CA GLY A 63 18.13 3.26 -2.18
C GLY A 63 17.25 3.83 -1.06
N GLU A 64 17.01 3.03 -0.05
CA GLU A 64 16.18 3.44 1.09
C GLU A 64 16.79 4.62 1.82
N LEU A 65 15.96 5.66 2.04
CA LEU A 65 16.36 6.86 2.76
C LEU A 65 16.18 6.64 4.27
N ASN A 66 17.27 6.77 5.02
CA ASN A 66 17.20 6.92 6.47
C ASN A 66 17.02 8.41 6.77
N TYR A 67 15.92 8.80 7.41
CA TYR A 67 15.59 10.19 7.63
C TYR A 67 15.11 10.48 9.04
N GLN A 68 15.35 11.72 9.45
CA GLN A 68 14.72 12.37 10.58
C GLN A 68 14.02 13.62 10.07
N TRP A 69 12.90 13.98 10.67
CA TRP A 69 12.19 15.18 10.28
C TRP A 69 11.63 15.90 11.49
N ASP A 70 11.46 17.21 11.34
CA ASP A 70 10.86 18.05 12.36
C ASP A 70 10.18 19.25 11.71
N ARG A 71 9.29 19.89 12.46
CA ARG A 71 8.53 21.06 12.03
C ARG A 71 9.01 22.31 12.78
N LEU A 72 9.16 23.41 12.06
CA LEU A 72 9.49 24.73 12.59
C LEU A 72 8.37 25.70 12.25
N SER A 73 7.95 26.47 13.23
CA SER A 73 6.99 27.57 13.08
C SER A 73 7.74 28.91 12.89
N ASN A 74 7.04 29.91 12.29
CA ASN A 74 7.51 31.28 12.08
C ASN A 74 8.80 31.42 11.21
N PRO A 75 8.73 31.19 9.89
CA PRO A 75 7.60 30.71 9.10
C PRO A 75 7.41 29.19 9.21
N ASP A 76 6.18 28.74 8.98
CA ASP A 76 5.86 27.31 8.98
C ASP A 76 6.67 26.58 7.89
N ARG A 77 7.43 25.55 8.31
CA ARG A 77 8.24 24.71 7.42
C ARG A 77 8.51 23.38 8.07
N VAL A 78 8.74 22.39 7.24
CA VAL A 78 9.14 21.05 7.64
C VAL A 78 10.49 20.74 7.01
N PHE A 79 11.39 20.13 7.75
CA PHE A 79 12.65 19.69 7.17
C PHE A 79 12.86 18.19 7.39
N PHE A 80 13.56 17.59 6.44
CA PHE A 80 13.98 16.20 6.44
C PHE A 80 15.49 16.16 6.33
N ASP A 81 16.18 15.60 7.32
CA ASP A 81 17.59 15.25 7.26
C ASP A 81 17.73 13.79 6.80
N LEU A 82 18.21 13.64 5.58
CA LEU A 82 18.43 12.34 4.95
C LEU A 82 19.86 11.92 5.26
N HIS A 83 20.00 10.92 6.13
CA HIS A 83 21.28 10.41 6.59
C HIS A 83 21.90 9.44 5.58
N GLU A 84 23.25 9.36 5.59
CA GLU A 84 24.01 8.52 4.67
C GLU A 84 23.66 8.79 3.20
N ALA A 85 23.36 10.05 2.89
CA ALA A 85 22.86 10.50 1.60
C ALA A 85 23.72 11.59 0.97
N ARG A 86 23.71 11.62 -0.36
CA ARG A 86 24.20 12.72 -1.21
C ARG A 86 23.13 13.10 -2.21
N GLN A 87 23.14 14.33 -2.69
CA GLN A 87 22.23 14.78 -3.73
C GLN A 87 22.98 14.98 -5.08
N THR A 88 22.28 14.68 -6.18
CA THR A 88 22.76 14.94 -7.55
C THR A 88 21.78 15.82 -8.34
N ILE A 89 20.79 16.38 -7.66
CA ILE A 89 19.74 17.22 -8.26
C ILE A 89 20.34 18.52 -8.84
N SER A 90 21.29 19.12 -8.11
CA SER A 90 21.93 20.36 -8.52
C SER A 90 23.39 20.44 -8.02
N LYS A 91 24.23 21.08 -8.80
CA LYS A 91 25.60 21.44 -8.40
C LYS A 91 25.65 22.65 -7.46
N GLN A 92 24.57 23.39 -7.31
CA GLN A 92 24.46 24.53 -6.40
C GLN A 92 24.41 24.06 -4.94
N LYS A 93 24.93 24.90 -4.04
CA LYS A 93 24.87 24.63 -2.60
C LYS A 93 23.44 24.52 -2.08
N LEU A 94 22.53 25.29 -2.64
CA LEU A 94 21.10 25.28 -2.34
C LEU A 94 20.33 25.23 -3.65
N HIS A 95 19.47 24.26 -3.81
CA HIS A 95 18.53 24.15 -4.92
C HIS A 95 17.13 24.45 -4.43
N VAL A 96 16.43 25.35 -5.14
CA VAL A 96 15.06 25.77 -4.79
C VAL A 96 14.13 25.34 -5.90
N ILE A 97 13.06 24.64 -5.54
CA ILE A 97 12.00 24.18 -6.42
C ILE A 97 10.73 24.95 -6.03
N PRO A 98 10.28 25.90 -6.86
CA PRO A 98 9.03 26.61 -6.59
C PRO A 98 7.85 25.65 -6.76
N VAL A 99 6.90 25.69 -5.82
CA VAL A 99 5.64 24.95 -5.86
C VAL A 99 4.50 25.95 -6.07
N GLY A 100 4.37 26.94 -5.19
CA GLY A 100 3.45 28.08 -5.35
C GLY A 100 1.98 27.74 -5.27
N ASP A 101 1.61 26.68 -4.55
CA ASP A 101 0.21 26.34 -4.29
C ASP A 101 -0.26 26.83 -2.90
N ALA A 102 -1.52 26.60 -2.56
CA ALA A 102 -2.13 27.08 -1.32
C ALA A 102 -1.53 26.45 -0.04
N ARG A 103 -0.68 25.45 -0.15
CA ARG A 103 -0.12 24.66 0.97
C ARG A 103 1.40 24.74 1.07
N VAL A 104 2.07 24.71 -0.09
CA VAL A 104 3.53 24.66 -0.18
C VAL A 104 4.01 25.79 -1.07
N ARG A 105 4.86 26.67 -0.52
CA ARG A 105 5.47 27.75 -1.28
C ARG A 105 6.60 27.25 -2.16
N GLN A 106 7.51 26.50 -1.58
CA GLN A 106 8.70 26.00 -2.27
C GLN A 106 9.32 24.84 -1.51
N ILE A 107 10.18 24.09 -2.19
CA ILE A 107 11.01 23.03 -1.62
C ILE A 107 12.47 23.44 -1.81
N ARG A 108 13.27 23.33 -0.76
CA ARG A 108 14.69 23.67 -0.77
C ARG A 108 15.51 22.41 -0.46
N VAL A 109 16.56 22.18 -1.25
CA VAL A 109 17.43 21.02 -1.11
C VAL A 109 18.88 21.47 -1.01
N ALA A 110 19.59 20.96 -0.03
CA ALA A 110 20.99 21.23 0.16
C ALA A 110 21.76 20.01 0.71
N GLN A 111 23.04 19.89 0.32
CA GLN A 111 23.96 19.04 1.05
C GLN A 111 24.35 19.76 2.35
N ASN A 112 23.65 19.48 3.45
CA ASN A 112 23.80 20.19 4.71
C ASN A 112 25.12 19.87 5.43
N ARG A 113 25.50 18.59 5.42
CA ARG A 113 26.78 18.07 5.95
C ARG A 113 27.29 16.95 5.05
N PRO A 114 28.58 16.57 5.13
CA PRO A 114 29.02 15.34 4.51
C PRO A 114 28.09 14.19 4.95
N ARG A 115 27.49 13.48 3.99
CA ARG A 115 26.56 12.37 4.21
C ARG A 115 25.16 12.75 4.76
N ILE A 116 24.78 14.04 4.80
CA ILE A 116 23.42 14.48 5.17
C ILE A 116 22.89 15.44 4.11
N VAL A 117 21.82 15.06 3.45
CA VAL A 117 21.03 15.94 2.57
C VAL A 117 19.86 16.47 3.37
N ARG A 118 19.67 17.78 3.37
CA ARG A 118 18.49 18.43 3.97
C ARG A 118 17.51 18.86 2.90
N VAL A 119 16.28 18.43 3.04
CA VAL A 119 15.14 18.88 2.25
C VAL A 119 14.23 19.69 3.17
N VAL A 120 13.92 20.92 2.78
CA VAL A 120 13.01 21.81 3.53
C VAL A 120 11.80 22.08 2.66
N ILE A 121 10.62 21.89 3.20
CA ILE A 121 9.33 22.24 2.59
C ILE A 121 8.81 23.47 3.32
N ASP A 122 8.78 24.60 2.62
CA ASP A 122 8.23 25.86 3.15
C ASP A 122 6.72 25.85 2.92
N LEU A 123 5.95 25.94 4.00
CA LEU A 123 4.49 25.83 4.01
C LEU A 123 3.82 27.21 3.96
N GLU A 124 2.63 27.27 3.37
CA GLU A 124 1.75 28.45 3.41
C GLU A 124 0.76 28.36 4.59
N GLY A 125 1.29 28.23 5.81
CA GLY A 125 0.53 28.11 7.05
C GLY A 125 0.58 26.70 7.66
N ARG A 126 -0.27 26.49 8.65
CA ARG A 126 -0.31 25.21 9.37
C ARG A 126 -1.09 24.18 8.57
N HIS A 127 -0.42 23.11 8.17
CA HIS A 127 -0.96 22.01 7.39
C HIS A 127 -0.64 20.67 8.05
N ASP A 128 -1.49 19.69 7.81
CA ASP A 128 -1.26 18.31 8.24
C ASP A 128 -0.29 17.62 7.28
N LEU A 129 0.55 16.76 7.85
CA LEU A 129 1.61 16.08 7.11
C LEU A 129 1.49 14.58 7.29
N THR A 130 1.57 13.86 6.16
CA THR A 130 1.71 12.41 6.14
C THR A 130 2.99 12.07 5.41
N VAL A 131 3.85 11.24 6.05
CA VAL A 131 5.13 10.83 5.48
C VAL A 131 5.18 9.32 5.40
N PHE A 132 5.48 8.79 4.20
CA PHE A 132 5.60 7.35 3.97
C PHE A 132 6.64 7.04 2.91
N ARG A 133 7.09 5.80 2.87
CA ARG A 133 8.11 5.32 1.92
C ARG A 133 7.47 4.51 0.81
N LEU A 134 8.00 4.67 -0.40
CA LEU A 134 7.71 3.79 -1.52
C LEU A 134 9.01 3.12 -1.98
N SER A 135 8.95 1.84 -2.28
CA SER A 135 10.06 1.06 -2.82
C SER A 135 9.82 0.82 -4.32
N ASN A 136 10.91 0.83 -5.11
CA ASN A 136 10.94 0.60 -6.55
C ASN A 136 10.13 1.60 -7.43
N PRO A 137 10.73 2.72 -7.78
CA PRO A 137 11.98 3.25 -7.25
C PRO A 137 11.84 3.74 -5.80
N SER A 138 12.94 3.76 -5.05
CA SER A 138 12.92 4.21 -3.66
C SER A 138 12.55 5.69 -3.59
N ARG A 139 11.47 6.01 -2.88
CA ARG A 139 10.93 7.37 -2.71
C ARG A 139 10.48 7.60 -1.28
N LEU A 140 10.78 8.76 -0.75
CA LEU A 140 10.11 9.27 0.44
C LEU A 140 9.01 10.21 -0.02
N MET A 141 7.77 9.86 0.31
CA MET A 141 6.58 10.63 -0.03
C MET A 141 6.18 11.51 1.14
N VAL A 142 5.87 12.77 0.86
CA VAL A 142 5.33 13.73 1.82
C VAL A 142 4.04 14.28 1.25
N GLU A 143 2.93 14.10 1.96
CA GLU A 143 1.65 14.71 1.65
C GLU A 143 1.38 15.88 2.60
N VAL A 144 1.05 17.02 2.04
CA VAL A 144 0.70 18.24 2.76
C VAL A 144 -0.76 18.56 2.51
N ARG A 145 -1.58 18.66 3.57
CA ARG A 145 -3.02 18.90 3.50
C ARG A 145 -3.44 20.10 4.32
N ALA A 146 -4.55 20.73 3.94
CA ALA A 146 -5.21 21.67 4.84
C ALA A 146 -5.57 20.95 6.16
N PRO A 147 -5.45 21.63 7.32
CA PRO A 147 -5.89 21.05 8.57
C PRO A 147 -7.38 20.70 8.47
N ALA A 148 -7.74 19.54 8.99
CA ALA A 148 -9.16 19.19 9.14
C ALA A 148 -9.85 20.30 9.95
N PRO A 149 -11.07 20.73 9.58
CA PRO A 149 -11.83 21.65 10.43
C PRO A 149 -11.89 21.03 11.82
N ALA A 150 -11.47 21.81 12.83
CA ALA A 150 -11.46 21.38 14.21
C ALA A 150 -12.89 20.94 14.58
N ALA A 151 -13.12 19.63 14.67
CA ALA A 151 -14.21 19.15 15.48
C ALA A 151 -13.90 19.63 16.89
N GLU A 152 -14.76 20.45 17.45
CA GLU A 152 -14.68 20.84 18.86
C GLU A 152 -14.72 19.58 19.70
N ILE A 153 -13.55 19.06 20.01
CA ILE A 153 -13.38 18.07 21.06
C ILE A 153 -12.95 18.86 22.29
N SER A 154 -13.95 19.30 23.04
CA SER A 154 -13.80 19.55 24.46
C SER A 154 -13.51 18.20 25.14
N GLY A 155 -12.25 17.93 25.38
CA GLY A 155 -11.77 16.69 26.02
C GLY A 155 -10.33 16.88 26.43
N GLU A 156 -10.16 17.14 27.72
CA GLU A 156 -8.93 17.22 28.49
C GLU A 156 -7.97 16.05 28.25
N PRO A 157 -6.64 16.25 28.34
CA PRO A 157 -5.69 15.15 28.10
C PRO A 157 -5.78 14.14 29.25
N ALA A 158 -6.00 12.88 28.91
CA ALA A 158 -6.04 11.78 29.87
C ALA A 158 -4.65 11.53 30.48
N PRO A 159 -4.54 11.46 31.82
CA PRO A 159 -3.33 10.99 32.47
C PRO A 159 -3.25 9.46 32.47
N ASN A 160 -2.03 8.98 32.53
CA ASN A 160 -1.58 7.59 32.60
C ASN A 160 -2.27 6.82 33.75
N PRO A 161 -2.52 5.51 33.65
CA PRO A 161 -3.30 4.76 34.60
C PRO A 161 -2.51 4.39 35.88
N ALA A 162 -3.01 4.79 37.02
CA ALA A 162 -2.70 4.18 38.32
C ALA A 162 -4.01 3.96 39.09
N THR A 163 -4.20 2.75 39.47
CA THR A 163 -5.10 1.95 40.34
C THR A 163 -6.12 2.63 41.28
N PRO A 164 -7.20 1.93 41.65
CA PRO A 164 -8.51 2.51 42.00
C PRO A 164 -8.84 2.61 43.50
N ALA A 165 -9.86 3.42 43.83
CA ALA A 165 -10.91 3.14 44.82
C ALA A 165 -11.75 4.40 45.16
N PRO A 166 -12.86 4.30 45.90
CA PRO A 166 -14.20 4.38 45.32
C PRO A 166 -15.07 5.53 45.91
N GLY A 167 -16.22 5.78 45.29
CA GLY A 167 -17.36 6.33 46.03
C GLY A 167 -18.00 7.59 45.47
N GLU A 168 -19.24 7.40 45.13
CA GLU A 168 -20.46 8.18 45.44
C GLU A 168 -21.06 9.15 44.42
N ALA A 169 -22.27 8.98 44.29
CA ALA A 169 -23.46 9.30 43.58
C ALA A 169 -23.83 10.78 43.31
N ALA A 170 -24.66 10.93 42.29
CA ALA A 170 -25.90 11.70 42.17
C ALA A 170 -25.95 12.93 41.25
N ALA A 171 -26.98 12.86 40.39
CA ALA A 171 -27.93 13.87 39.93
C ALA A 171 -27.64 14.70 38.70
N ALA A 172 -28.40 14.36 37.63
CA ALA A 172 -28.90 15.30 36.58
C ALA A 172 -29.98 16.24 37.19
N PRO A 173 -30.48 17.34 36.54
CA PRO A 173 -31.09 17.32 35.23
C PRO A 173 -31.10 18.66 34.40
N ALA A 174 -31.63 18.56 33.16
CA ALA A 174 -32.45 19.52 32.40
C ALA A 174 -31.82 20.47 31.37
N ALA A 175 -32.20 20.26 30.12
CA ALA A 175 -32.31 21.22 29.01
C ALA A 175 -33.43 22.28 29.29
N PRO A 176 -33.70 23.35 28.48
CA PRO A 176 -33.85 23.35 27.01
C PRO A 176 -33.63 24.70 26.25
N LEU A 177 -33.73 24.61 24.92
CA LEU A 177 -34.44 25.46 23.94
C LEU A 177 -33.76 26.61 23.16
N LEU A 178 -33.81 26.46 21.86
CA LEU A 178 -34.27 27.33 20.77
C LEU A 178 -33.47 28.58 20.31
N GLY A 179 -33.15 28.61 19.01
CA GLY A 179 -33.51 29.73 18.19
C GLY A 179 -32.62 30.17 17.03
N ARG A 180 -33.07 29.87 15.83
CA ARG A 180 -33.08 30.69 14.61
C ARG A 180 -31.83 30.86 13.73
N SER A 181 -31.94 30.34 12.51
CA SER A 181 -31.42 30.94 11.24
C SER A 181 -32.02 32.32 10.96
N PRO A 182 -31.39 33.19 10.16
CA PRO A 182 -31.65 33.28 8.72
C PRO A 182 -30.39 33.71 7.91
N GLU A 183 -30.30 33.75 6.66
CA GLU A 183 -31.03 34.01 5.41
C GLU A 183 -30.03 34.27 4.28
N LYS A 184 -30.47 34.07 3.09
CA LYS A 184 -29.91 34.01 1.74
C LYS A 184 -29.28 35.27 1.16
N ALA A 185 -28.33 35.01 0.21
CA ALA A 185 -28.22 35.45 -1.20
C ALA A 185 -27.36 36.68 -1.51
N PRO A 186 -26.97 36.99 -2.79
CA PRO A 186 -27.04 36.20 -4.03
C PRO A 186 -25.74 36.09 -4.88
N GLU A 187 -25.81 35.26 -5.83
CA GLU A 187 -25.11 34.93 -7.05
C GLU A 187 -24.64 36.08 -7.94
N GLN A 188 -23.42 35.94 -8.54
CA GLN A 188 -23.22 36.30 -9.96
C GLN A 188 -21.98 35.61 -10.55
N ALA A 189 -22.25 34.87 -11.55
CA ALA A 189 -21.55 34.21 -12.66
C ALA A 189 -20.12 34.65 -13.03
N ALA A 190 -19.27 33.64 -13.22
CA ALA A 190 -18.26 33.64 -14.29
C ALA A 190 -18.07 32.20 -14.78
N GLN A 191 -18.65 31.89 -15.94
CA GLN A 191 -18.48 30.69 -16.71
C GLN A 191 -17.01 30.50 -17.10
N ARG A 192 -16.36 29.48 -16.54
CA ARG A 192 -15.20 28.81 -17.16
C ARG A 192 -15.58 27.34 -17.31
N ARG A 193 -15.55 26.85 -18.56
CA ARG A 193 -15.76 25.45 -18.90
C ARG A 193 -14.85 24.59 -18.02
N ALA A 194 -15.47 23.95 -17.04
CA ALA A 194 -14.85 22.90 -16.25
C ALA A 194 -14.73 21.66 -17.15
N VAL A 195 -13.54 21.12 -17.22
CA VAL A 195 -13.33 19.71 -17.61
C VAL A 195 -14.03 18.92 -16.50
N GLU A 196 -15.06 18.20 -16.86
CA GLU A 196 -15.89 17.41 -15.96
C GLU A 196 -15.00 16.35 -15.27
N GLU A 197 -14.78 16.56 -13.98
CA GLU A 197 -14.06 15.64 -13.12
C GLU A 197 -14.92 14.37 -12.95
N PRO A 198 -14.35 13.15 -13.10
CA PRO A 198 -15.14 11.95 -12.87
C PRO A 198 -15.68 11.97 -11.43
N PRO A 199 -16.95 11.60 -11.22
CA PRO A 199 -17.59 11.68 -9.92
C PRO A 199 -16.82 10.86 -8.88
N PRO A 200 -16.75 11.30 -7.61
CA PRO A 200 -16.07 10.55 -6.56
C PRO A 200 -16.70 9.16 -6.43
N ALA A 201 -15.84 8.13 -6.32
CA ALA A 201 -16.30 6.76 -6.11
C ALA A 201 -17.29 6.71 -4.93
N LYS A 202 -18.54 6.35 -5.23
CA LYS A 202 -19.60 6.26 -4.23
C LYS A 202 -19.52 4.91 -3.51
N PRO A 203 -19.85 4.83 -2.21
CA PRO A 203 -19.99 3.54 -1.53
C PRO A 203 -20.99 2.66 -2.27
N ALA A 204 -20.70 1.37 -2.38
CA ALA A 204 -21.61 0.42 -3.01
C ALA A 204 -22.98 0.39 -2.32
N LEU A 205 -24.04 0.34 -3.11
CA LEU A 205 -25.39 0.23 -2.59
C LEU A 205 -25.63 -1.18 -2.03
N ARG A 206 -26.33 -1.27 -0.88
CA ARG A 206 -26.74 -2.57 -0.30
C ARG A 206 -27.68 -3.29 -1.24
N ASN A 207 -27.50 -4.60 -1.39
CA ASN A 207 -28.47 -5.45 -2.06
C ASN A 207 -29.79 -5.49 -1.26
N ARG A 208 -30.91 -5.51 -1.95
CA ARG A 208 -32.26 -5.51 -1.33
C ARG A 208 -32.52 -6.70 -0.40
N GLY A 209 -31.71 -7.75 -0.43
CA GLY A 209 -31.87 -8.99 0.35
C GLY A 209 -30.92 -9.14 1.53
N GLY A 210 -30.15 -8.12 1.89
CA GLY A 210 -29.32 -8.10 3.12
C GLY A 210 -28.21 -9.11 3.12
N GLY A 211 -27.25 -9.03 2.21
CA GLY A 211 -26.00 -9.68 2.48
C GLY A 211 -25.26 -10.39 1.37
N THR A 212 -25.89 -11.00 0.41
CA THR A 212 -25.21 -11.72 -0.67
C THR A 212 -25.45 -11.08 -2.03
N SER A 213 -24.52 -11.23 -2.99
CA SER A 213 -24.74 -10.80 -4.37
C SER A 213 -26.00 -11.45 -4.94
N LEU A 214 -26.70 -10.74 -5.84
CA LEU A 214 -27.91 -11.30 -6.49
C LEU A 214 -27.59 -12.61 -7.21
N THR A 215 -26.42 -12.72 -7.82
CA THR A 215 -25.92 -13.93 -8.48
C THR A 215 -25.85 -15.10 -7.50
N ARG A 216 -25.30 -14.87 -6.30
CA ARG A 216 -25.20 -15.88 -5.24
C ARG A 216 -26.57 -16.17 -4.60
N ALA A 217 -27.34 -15.13 -4.28
CA ALA A 217 -28.66 -15.25 -3.64
C ALA A 217 -29.67 -16.04 -4.49
N LEU A 218 -29.59 -15.92 -5.81
CA LEU A 218 -30.50 -16.56 -6.75
C LEU A 218 -29.91 -17.83 -7.39
N GLY A 219 -28.66 -18.21 -7.07
CA GLY A 219 -27.97 -19.33 -7.72
C GLY A 219 -27.81 -19.16 -9.23
N LEU A 220 -27.71 -17.90 -9.69
CA LEU A 220 -27.58 -17.59 -11.11
C LEU A 220 -26.16 -17.91 -11.61
N LYS A 221 -26.09 -18.29 -12.89
CA LYS A 221 -24.80 -18.44 -13.57
C LYS A 221 -24.13 -17.07 -13.68
N MET A 222 -22.82 -17.02 -13.44
CA MET A 222 -22.03 -15.81 -13.65
C MET A 222 -22.15 -15.36 -15.11
N GLY A 223 -22.60 -14.12 -15.31
CA GLY A 223 -22.86 -13.55 -16.64
C GLY A 223 -21.75 -12.65 -17.15
N LYS A 224 -21.14 -11.84 -16.27
CA LYS A 224 -20.15 -10.83 -16.69
C LYS A 224 -18.99 -10.69 -15.70
N VAL A 225 -17.77 -10.64 -16.22
CA VAL A 225 -16.54 -10.43 -15.45
C VAL A 225 -15.82 -9.20 -15.98
N VAL A 226 -15.47 -8.26 -15.10
CA VAL A 226 -14.53 -7.17 -15.46
C VAL A 226 -13.14 -7.53 -14.99
N ILE A 227 -12.19 -7.52 -15.93
CA ILE A 227 -10.77 -7.74 -15.68
C ILE A 227 -10.06 -6.41 -15.87
N ASP A 228 -9.30 -6.02 -14.87
CA ASP A 228 -8.60 -4.75 -14.81
C ASP A 228 -7.08 -4.98 -14.88
N PRO A 229 -6.44 -4.87 -16.06
CA PRO A 229 -4.98 -4.83 -16.12
C PRO A 229 -4.47 -3.51 -15.54
N GLY A 230 -3.78 -3.58 -14.39
CA GLY A 230 -3.25 -2.42 -13.68
C GLY A 230 -2.36 -1.53 -14.55
N HIS A 231 -2.14 -0.29 -14.13
CA HIS A 231 -1.26 0.68 -14.80
C HIS A 231 -1.66 0.99 -16.24
N GLY A 232 -0.71 1.48 -17.06
CA GLY A 232 -0.91 1.77 -18.50
C GLY A 232 -0.52 3.18 -18.89
N GLY A 233 -0.15 3.37 -20.17
CA GLY A 233 0.32 4.63 -20.70
C GLY A 233 1.63 5.08 -20.05
N ARG A 234 1.61 6.27 -19.41
CA ARG A 234 2.77 6.83 -18.71
C ARG A 234 3.07 6.13 -17.37
N ASP A 235 2.10 5.46 -16.81
CA ASP A 235 2.26 4.65 -15.61
C ASP A 235 2.72 3.25 -16.01
N THR A 236 4.00 2.97 -15.83
CA THR A 236 4.62 1.70 -16.17
C THR A 236 4.34 0.60 -15.14
N GLY A 237 3.83 0.97 -13.96
CA GLY A 237 3.94 0.13 -12.78
C GLY A 237 5.39 -0.09 -12.38
N THR A 238 5.66 -1.21 -11.77
CA THR A 238 7.03 -1.62 -11.43
C THR A 238 7.79 -2.06 -12.68
N ILE A 239 9.08 -1.74 -12.70
CA ILE A 239 10.01 -2.20 -13.75
C ILE A 239 10.95 -3.24 -13.13
N GLY A 240 11.00 -4.41 -13.73
CA GLY A 240 11.88 -5.50 -13.32
C GLY A 240 13.36 -5.19 -13.59
N PRO A 241 14.28 -5.98 -13.02
CA PRO A 241 15.74 -5.76 -13.16
C PRO A 241 16.25 -5.74 -14.61
N THR A 242 15.58 -6.41 -15.51
CA THR A 242 15.97 -6.47 -16.94
C THR A 242 15.07 -5.61 -17.84
N GLY A 243 14.25 -4.72 -17.25
CA GLY A 243 13.44 -3.74 -17.96
C GLY A 243 12.05 -4.22 -18.34
N LEU A 244 11.57 -5.37 -17.85
CA LEU A 244 10.18 -5.79 -18.04
C LEU A 244 9.25 -4.87 -17.27
N MET A 245 8.23 -4.33 -17.93
CA MET A 245 7.26 -3.43 -17.28
C MET A 245 6.04 -4.21 -16.82
N GLU A 246 5.56 -3.91 -15.63
CA GLU A 246 4.36 -4.51 -15.06
C GLU A 246 3.14 -4.34 -15.97
N LYS A 247 2.91 -3.12 -16.47
CA LYS A 247 1.78 -2.80 -17.35
C LYS A 247 1.66 -3.72 -18.57
N ASP A 248 2.80 -4.19 -19.11
CA ASP A 248 2.83 -5.06 -20.30
C ASP A 248 2.47 -6.50 -19.93
N VAL A 249 2.98 -6.99 -18.80
CA VAL A 249 2.69 -8.34 -18.29
C VAL A 249 1.21 -8.48 -17.99
N VAL A 250 0.65 -7.54 -17.21
CA VAL A 250 -0.75 -7.62 -16.76
C VAL A 250 -1.73 -7.46 -17.91
N LEU A 251 -1.41 -6.65 -18.93
CA LEU A 251 -2.24 -6.50 -20.12
C LEU A 251 -2.28 -7.78 -20.95
N ASP A 252 -1.12 -8.42 -21.18
CA ASP A 252 -1.05 -9.67 -21.92
C ASP A 252 -1.78 -10.81 -21.21
N VAL A 253 -1.56 -10.98 -19.89
CA VAL A 253 -2.25 -11.97 -19.08
C VAL A 253 -3.77 -11.72 -19.05
N ALA A 254 -4.21 -10.46 -18.93
CA ALA A 254 -5.63 -10.10 -18.94
C ALA A 254 -6.31 -10.47 -20.27
N LYS A 255 -5.68 -10.22 -21.40
CA LYS A 255 -6.20 -10.57 -22.73
C LYS A 255 -6.32 -12.10 -22.93
N ARG A 256 -5.35 -12.85 -22.43
CA ARG A 256 -5.40 -14.33 -22.45
C ARG A 256 -6.52 -14.86 -21.57
N LEU A 257 -6.63 -14.30 -20.36
CA LEU A 257 -7.67 -14.66 -19.40
C LEU A 257 -9.07 -14.35 -19.92
N ALA A 258 -9.27 -13.19 -20.56
CA ALA A 258 -10.54 -12.80 -21.14
C ALA A 258 -11.06 -13.88 -22.11
N ARG A 259 -10.23 -14.30 -23.06
CA ARG A 259 -10.58 -15.38 -24.01
C ARG A 259 -10.95 -16.68 -23.29
N LEU A 260 -10.19 -17.09 -22.28
CA LEU A 260 -10.48 -18.33 -21.54
C LEU A 260 -11.83 -18.24 -20.80
N VAL A 261 -12.17 -17.09 -20.23
CA VAL A 261 -13.44 -16.88 -19.51
C VAL A 261 -14.59 -16.91 -20.52
N GLU A 262 -14.49 -16.22 -21.65
CA GLU A 262 -15.52 -16.20 -22.69
C GLU A 262 -15.73 -17.60 -23.29
N GLU A 263 -14.66 -18.29 -23.69
CA GLU A 263 -14.72 -19.59 -24.38
C GLU A 263 -15.18 -20.73 -23.44
N ARG A 264 -14.68 -20.77 -22.20
CA ARG A 264 -14.85 -21.94 -21.32
C ARG A 264 -15.93 -21.76 -20.25
N LEU A 265 -16.14 -20.53 -19.76
CA LEU A 265 -17.18 -20.23 -18.77
C LEU A 265 -18.46 -19.72 -19.43
N GLY A 266 -18.35 -19.12 -20.63
CA GLY A 266 -19.45 -18.48 -21.36
C GLY A 266 -19.96 -17.22 -20.68
N ALA A 267 -19.09 -16.55 -19.90
CA ALA A 267 -19.36 -15.25 -19.30
C ALA A 267 -18.80 -14.15 -20.23
N GLU A 268 -19.49 -13.04 -20.33
CA GLU A 268 -19.01 -11.84 -21.00
C GLU A 268 -17.82 -11.25 -20.26
N VAL A 269 -16.79 -10.76 -20.96
CA VAL A 269 -15.64 -10.13 -20.35
C VAL A 269 -15.46 -8.70 -20.84
N VAL A 270 -15.30 -7.78 -19.91
CA VAL A 270 -14.91 -6.39 -20.19
C VAL A 270 -13.54 -6.12 -19.59
N LEU A 271 -12.61 -5.62 -20.41
CA LEU A 271 -11.31 -5.15 -19.95
C LEU A 271 -11.37 -3.65 -19.68
N THR A 272 -10.82 -3.18 -18.56
CA THR A 272 -10.74 -1.73 -18.26
C THR A 272 -9.84 -0.99 -19.25
N ARG A 273 -8.89 -1.68 -19.88
CA ARG A 273 -8.09 -1.24 -21.02
C ARG A 273 -7.71 -2.42 -21.89
N THR A 274 -7.72 -2.21 -23.19
CA THR A 274 -7.30 -3.19 -24.20
C THR A 274 -5.96 -2.86 -24.86
N GLU A 275 -5.44 -1.65 -24.56
CA GLU A 275 -4.19 -1.11 -25.11
C GLU A 275 -3.34 -0.50 -24.00
N ASP A 276 -2.14 -0.01 -24.36
CA ASP A 276 -1.25 0.69 -23.42
C ASP A 276 -1.70 2.14 -23.22
N VAL A 277 -2.83 2.30 -22.54
CA VAL A 277 -3.42 3.59 -22.16
C VAL A 277 -3.60 3.69 -20.67
N GLY A 278 -3.45 4.91 -20.11
CA GLY A 278 -3.69 5.16 -18.69
C GLY A 278 -5.17 5.30 -18.40
N VAL A 279 -5.67 4.54 -17.43
CA VAL A 279 -7.05 4.61 -16.93
C VAL A 279 -7.01 5.03 -15.45
N PRO A 280 -7.71 6.11 -15.04
CA PRO A 280 -7.80 6.51 -13.65
C PRO A 280 -8.34 5.38 -12.76
N LEU A 281 -7.85 5.27 -11.50
CA LEU A 281 -8.21 4.16 -10.61
C LEU A 281 -9.72 4.10 -10.34
N GLU A 282 -10.36 5.25 -10.13
CA GLU A 282 -11.80 5.33 -9.88
C GLU A 282 -12.62 4.92 -11.11
N ALA A 283 -12.15 5.26 -12.32
CA ALA A 283 -12.84 4.92 -13.56
C ALA A 283 -12.88 3.40 -13.83
N ARG A 284 -11.90 2.64 -13.34
CA ARG A 284 -11.86 1.17 -13.46
C ARG A 284 -13.04 0.52 -12.74
N THR A 285 -13.26 0.93 -11.49
CA THR A 285 -14.39 0.44 -10.68
C THR A 285 -15.73 0.96 -11.19
N GLU A 286 -15.75 2.22 -11.63
CA GLU A 286 -16.97 2.83 -12.22
C GLU A 286 -17.44 2.04 -13.45
N LEU A 287 -16.51 1.68 -14.35
CA LEU A 287 -16.78 0.83 -15.50
C LEU A 287 -17.39 -0.52 -15.07
N ALA A 288 -16.81 -1.18 -14.07
CA ALA A 288 -17.35 -2.44 -13.56
C ALA A 288 -18.77 -2.31 -13.03
N ASN A 289 -19.09 -1.20 -12.36
CA ASN A 289 -20.43 -0.91 -11.87
C ASN A 289 -21.43 -0.60 -13.01
N GLN A 290 -21.02 0.19 -14.01
CA GLN A 290 -21.82 0.51 -15.19
C GLN A 290 -22.17 -0.75 -15.99
N GLU A 291 -21.19 -1.63 -16.14
CA GLU A 291 -21.34 -2.92 -16.82
C GLU A 291 -22.12 -3.95 -15.99
N LYS A 292 -22.46 -3.64 -14.73
CA LYS A 292 -23.15 -4.54 -13.80
C LYS A 292 -22.44 -5.89 -13.69
N ALA A 293 -21.13 -5.85 -13.57
CA ALA A 293 -20.30 -7.05 -13.51
C ALA A 293 -20.65 -7.90 -12.28
N ASP A 294 -20.53 -9.21 -12.42
CA ASP A 294 -20.67 -10.17 -11.32
C ASP A 294 -19.37 -10.31 -10.52
N LEU A 295 -18.23 -10.06 -11.18
CA LEU A 295 -16.88 -10.05 -10.55
C LEU A 295 -16.03 -8.92 -11.10
N PHE A 296 -15.16 -8.39 -10.24
CA PHE A 296 -14.10 -7.47 -10.62
C PHE A 296 -12.73 -8.05 -10.18
N LEU A 297 -11.81 -8.17 -11.14
CA LEU A 297 -10.48 -8.73 -10.94
C LEU A 297 -9.42 -7.77 -11.44
N SER A 298 -8.69 -7.13 -10.53
CA SER A 298 -7.52 -6.30 -10.86
C SER A 298 -6.25 -7.14 -10.82
N LEU A 299 -5.40 -7.00 -11.85
CA LEU A 299 -4.15 -7.73 -12.04
C LEU A 299 -2.96 -6.81 -11.90
N HIS A 300 -2.03 -7.18 -11.03
CA HIS A 300 -0.80 -6.48 -10.71
C HIS A 300 0.39 -7.42 -10.60
N VAL A 301 1.60 -6.88 -10.58
CA VAL A 301 2.83 -7.63 -10.31
C VAL A 301 3.63 -6.89 -9.24
N ASN A 302 3.74 -7.48 -8.09
CA ASN A 302 4.34 -6.91 -6.89
C ASN A 302 5.84 -6.58 -7.07
N SER A 303 6.35 -5.78 -6.16
CA SER A 303 7.77 -5.51 -6.06
C SER A 303 8.27 -5.47 -4.63
N SER A 304 9.56 -5.74 -4.47
CA SER A 304 10.24 -5.66 -3.19
C SER A 304 11.64 -5.08 -3.37
N ARG A 305 12.11 -4.34 -2.38
CA ARG A 305 13.52 -3.90 -2.31
C ARG A 305 14.51 -5.06 -2.17
N TYR A 306 14.03 -6.22 -1.75
CA TYR A 306 14.83 -7.43 -1.59
C TYR A 306 14.59 -8.36 -2.78
N PRO A 307 15.61 -8.57 -3.66
CA PRO A 307 15.45 -9.39 -4.87
C PRO A 307 15.09 -10.87 -4.61
N GLY A 308 15.33 -11.35 -3.39
CA GLY A 308 14.96 -12.72 -2.99
C GLY A 308 13.48 -12.92 -2.62
N VAL A 309 12.71 -11.84 -2.53
CA VAL A 309 11.27 -11.92 -2.23
C VAL A 309 10.53 -12.45 -3.44
N ASN A 310 9.68 -13.47 -3.22
CA ASN A 310 8.92 -14.17 -4.26
C ASN A 310 7.54 -14.58 -3.76
N GLY A 311 6.70 -15.05 -4.69
CA GLY A 311 5.43 -15.72 -4.39
C GLY A 311 4.20 -14.90 -4.74
N ILE A 312 3.03 -15.45 -4.41
CA ILE A 312 1.72 -14.94 -4.79
C ILE A 312 1.02 -14.32 -3.60
N GLU A 313 0.36 -13.17 -3.84
CA GLU A 313 -0.51 -12.50 -2.87
C GLU A 313 -1.83 -12.12 -3.52
N THR A 314 -2.92 -12.21 -2.79
CA THR A 314 -4.24 -11.74 -3.28
C THR A 314 -4.89 -10.88 -2.22
N PHE A 315 -5.37 -9.72 -2.63
CA PHE A 315 -5.95 -8.73 -1.74
C PHE A 315 -7.43 -8.54 -1.99
N TYR A 316 -8.17 -8.31 -0.92
CA TYR A 316 -9.52 -7.78 -0.95
C TYR A 316 -9.63 -6.48 -0.16
N LEU A 317 -10.65 -5.68 -0.43
CA LEU A 317 -10.83 -4.38 0.24
C LEU A 317 -11.15 -4.55 1.71
N ASN A 318 -10.31 -4.05 2.59
CA ASN A 318 -10.57 -3.87 4.03
C ASN A 318 -9.45 -3.06 4.69
N LEU A 319 -9.63 -2.70 5.95
CA LEU A 319 -8.58 -2.09 6.76
C LEU A 319 -7.55 -3.12 7.21
N THR A 320 -6.29 -2.73 7.21
CA THR A 320 -5.17 -3.54 7.70
C THR A 320 -4.31 -2.75 8.69
N ARG A 321 -3.66 -3.46 9.60
CA ARG A 321 -2.58 -2.92 10.46
C ARG A 321 -1.20 -3.38 10.00
N SER A 322 -1.14 -4.20 8.96
CA SER A 322 0.11 -4.68 8.38
C SER A 322 0.78 -3.55 7.60
N GLN A 323 1.96 -3.13 8.05
CA GLN A 323 2.73 -2.10 7.36
C GLN A 323 3.09 -2.52 5.92
N ALA A 324 3.44 -3.79 5.73
CA ALA A 324 3.76 -4.32 4.40
C ALA A 324 2.56 -4.25 3.44
N ASP A 325 1.34 -4.56 3.92
CA ASP A 325 0.13 -4.50 3.09
C ASP A 325 -0.27 -3.04 2.79
N LEU A 326 -0.03 -2.12 3.74
CA LEU A 326 -0.22 -0.68 3.52
C LEU A 326 0.77 -0.12 2.50
N GLU A 327 2.02 -0.61 2.48
CA GLU A 327 3.03 -0.21 1.48
C GLU A 327 2.64 -0.65 0.07
N VAL A 328 2.10 -1.87 -0.10
CA VAL A 328 1.55 -2.33 -1.38
C VAL A 328 0.39 -1.42 -1.80
N ALA A 329 -0.61 -1.23 -0.93
CA ALA A 329 -1.74 -0.37 -1.24
C ALA A 329 -1.34 1.08 -1.55
N ALA A 330 -0.35 1.65 -0.84
CA ALA A 330 0.13 3.00 -1.09
C ALA A 330 0.79 3.13 -2.48
N ARG A 331 1.48 2.09 -2.95
CA ARG A 331 2.09 2.06 -4.27
C ARG A 331 1.02 2.03 -5.36
N GLU A 332 0.05 1.12 -5.25
CA GLU A 332 -1.02 0.98 -6.23
C GLU A 332 -2.00 2.17 -6.21
N ASN A 333 -2.18 2.81 -5.08
CA ASN A 333 -3.00 4.02 -4.94
C ASN A 333 -2.27 5.31 -5.38
N ALA A 334 -1.01 5.24 -5.83
CA ALA A 334 -0.21 6.45 -6.12
C ALA A 334 -0.83 7.35 -7.21
N GLY A 335 -1.65 6.79 -8.10
CA GLY A 335 -2.40 7.52 -9.11
C GLY A 335 -3.70 8.18 -8.63
N SER A 336 -4.15 7.90 -7.40
CA SER A 336 -5.39 8.44 -6.84
C SER A 336 -5.19 9.80 -6.18
N ASN A 337 -6.25 10.63 -6.24
CA ASN A 337 -6.31 11.90 -5.52
C ASN A 337 -6.71 11.74 -4.04
N LYS A 338 -7.08 10.53 -3.60
CA LYS A 338 -7.54 10.26 -2.22
C LYS A 338 -6.38 10.03 -1.27
N SER A 339 -6.52 10.55 -0.06
CA SER A 339 -5.57 10.30 1.03
C SER A 339 -5.82 8.95 1.69
N LEU A 340 -4.80 8.44 2.38
CA LEU A 340 -4.94 7.26 3.21
C LEU A 340 -6.05 7.44 4.27
N HIS A 341 -6.18 8.64 4.86
CA HIS A 341 -7.24 8.94 5.84
C HIS A 341 -8.63 8.87 5.22
N GLN A 342 -8.85 9.52 4.07
CA GLN A 342 -10.11 9.42 3.33
C GLN A 342 -10.44 7.99 2.90
N LEU A 343 -9.41 7.20 2.53
CA LEU A 343 -9.57 5.79 2.22
C LEU A 343 -9.99 4.98 3.45
N VAL A 344 -9.39 5.26 4.62
CA VAL A 344 -9.77 4.62 5.88
C VAL A 344 -11.22 4.93 6.24
N GLU A 345 -11.67 6.19 6.15
CA GLU A 345 -13.07 6.56 6.39
C GLU A 345 -14.02 5.89 5.40
N LEU A 346 -13.68 5.86 4.10
CA LEU A 346 -14.48 5.19 3.09
C LEU A 346 -14.59 3.69 3.37
N VAL A 347 -13.48 3.03 3.67
CA VAL A 347 -13.45 1.60 3.96
C VAL A 347 -14.20 1.28 5.26
N GLN A 348 -14.14 2.14 6.29
CA GLN A 348 -14.94 1.97 7.52
C GLN A 348 -16.44 1.99 7.22
N LYS A 349 -16.90 2.86 6.32
CA LYS A 349 -18.30 2.92 5.88
C LYS A 349 -18.72 1.68 5.07
N ILE A 350 -17.78 1.07 4.34
CA ILE A 350 -18.01 -0.12 3.50
C ILE A 350 -17.84 -1.42 4.31
N ALA A 351 -17.03 -1.42 5.38
CA ALA A 351 -16.66 -2.63 6.15
C ALA A 351 -17.85 -3.35 6.84
N LEU A 352 -19.04 -2.78 6.78
CA LEU A 352 -20.30 -3.41 7.25
C LEU A 352 -21.01 -4.22 6.16
N ASP A 353 -20.39 -4.41 4.99
CA ASP A 353 -21.05 -5.01 3.82
C ASP A 353 -20.60 -6.47 3.61
N ASP A 354 -21.57 -7.37 3.37
CA ASP A 354 -21.35 -8.81 3.14
C ASP A 354 -20.52 -9.13 1.89
N LYS A 355 -20.35 -8.17 0.99
CA LYS A 355 -19.43 -8.27 -0.17
C LYS A 355 -17.98 -8.52 0.21
N ILE A 356 -17.58 -8.08 1.41
CA ILE A 356 -16.23 -8.34 1.93
C ILE A 356 -15.99 -9.84 2.09
N GLN A 357 -16.99 -10.57 2.54
CA GLN A 357 -16.89 -12.03 2.68
C GLN A 357 -16.84 -12.71 1.31
N GLU A 358 -17.68 -12.32 0.37
CA GLU A 358 -17.64 -12.82 -1.01
C GLU A 358 -16.32 -12.51 -1.70
N SER A 359 -15.79 -11.27 -1.53
CA SER A 359 -14.48 -10.89 -2.04
C SER A 359 -13.35 -11.71 -1.41
N ARG A 360 -13.43 -12.00 -0.10
CA ARG A 360 -12.47 -12.86 0.59
C ARG A 360 -12.51 -14.29 0.07
N ASP A 361 -13.70 -14.85 -0.16
CA ASP A 361 -13.88 -16.18 -0.72
C ASP A 361 -13.31 -16.24 -2.15
N PHE A 362 -13.62 -15.23 -2.97
CA PHE A 362 -13.06 -15.10 -4.31
C PHE A 362 -11.53 -15.00 -4.27
N ALA A 363 -10.97 -14.16 -3.40
CA ALA A 363 -9.53 -14.04 -3.21
C ALA A 363 -8.87 -15.38 -2.84
N ALA A 364 -9.52 -16.21 -2.01
CA ALA A 364 -9.00 -17.52 -1.64
C ALA A 364 -8.91 -18.48 -2.84
N HIS A 365 -9.90 -18.47 -3.73
CA HIS A 365 -9.87 -19.27 -4.95
C HIS A 365 -8.76 -18.82 -5.91
N MET A 366 -8.60 -17.49 -6.10
CA MET A 366 -7.52 -16.93 -6.92
C MET A 366 -6.15 -17.27 -6.35
N GLN A 367 -5.93 -17.03 -5.06
CA GLN A 367 -4.69 -17.32 -4.34
C GLN A 367 -4.27 -18.79 -4.48
N ASN A 368 -5.21 -19.71 -4.25
CA ASN A 368 -4.94 -21.13 -4.31
C ASN A 368 -4.58 -21.62 -5.72
N ALA A 369 -5.25 -21.10 -6.74
CA ALA A 369 -4.99 -21.48 -8.12
C ALA A 369 -3.61 -20.99 -8.60
N LEU A 370 -3.29 -19.72 -8.35
CA LEU A 370 -2.00 -19.13 -8.72
C LEU A 370 -0.83 -19.72 -7.92
N TYR A 371 -1.02 -19.97 -6.63
CA TYR A 371 0.04 -20.58 -5.83
C TYR A 371 0.38 -21.99 -6.30
N ARG A 372 -0.60 -22.80 -6.74
CA ARG A 372 -0.33 -24.10 -7.35
C ARG A 372 0.60 -23.97 -8.55
N LEU A 373 0.29 -23.06 -9.49
CA LEU A 373 1.15 -22.79 -10.63
C LEU A 373 2.55 -22.33 -10.19
N ALA A 374 2.64 -21.36 -9.30
CA ALA A 374 3.92 -20.82 -8.85
C ALA A 374 4.80 -21.92 -8.23
N ARG A 375 4.21 -22.81 -7.42
CA ARG A 375 4.93 -23.93 -6.80
C ARG A 375 5.36 -25.01 -7.80
N GLU A 376 4.60 -25.24 -8.85
CA GLU A 376 4.97 -26.14 -9.94
C GLU A 376 6.19 -25.64 -10.71
N GLN A 377 6.32 -24.30 -10.88
CA GLN A 377 7.43 -23.69 -11.58
C GLN A 377 8.67 -23.49 -10.70
N ASP A 378 8.50 -23.12 -9.43
CA ASP A 378 9.56 -23.01 -8.43
C ASP A 378 9.06 -23.60 -7.09
N PRO A 379 9.61 -24.73 -6.63
CA PRO A 379 9.27 -25.29 -5.32
C PRO A 379 9.51 -24.36 -4.13
N ARG A 380 10.32 -23.31 -4.32
CA ARG A 380 10.58 -22.26 -3.30
C ARG A 380 9.57 -21.13 -3.33
N ALA A 381 8.66 -21.11 -4.30
CA ALA A 381 7.61 -20.10 -4.38
C ALA A 381 6.79 -20.05 -3.08
N ARG A 382 6.54 -18.86 -2.58
CA ARG A 382 5.83 -18.68 -1.31
C ARG A 382 4.36 -18.41 -1.52
N ASN A 383 3.53 -19.09 -0.76
CA ASN A 383 2.15 -18.70 -0.56
C ASN A 383 2.12 -17.57 0.48
N ARG A 384 1.90 -16.33 0.00
CA ARG A 384 1.81 -15.17 0.88
C ARG A 384 0.40 -14.92 1.38
N GLY A 385 -0.56 -15.69 0.85
CA GLY A 385 -1.92 -15.78 1.33
C GLY A 385 -2.84 -14.66 0.86
N VAL A 386 -4.07 -14.76 1.33
CA VAL A 386 -5.09 -13.73 1.15
C VAL A 386 -4.89 -12.64 2.19
N LYS A 387 -4.83 -11.42 1.73
CA LYS A 387 -4.58 -10.23 2.53
C LYS A 387 -5.67 -9.18 2.34
N LYS A 388 -5.59 -8.11 3.09
CA LYS A 388 -6.54 -7.01 3.01
C LYS A 388 -5.83 -5.68 3.08
N ALA A 389 -6.26 -4.72 2.25
CA ALA A 389 -5.75 -3.35 2.27
C ALA A 389 -6.74 -2.38 1.59
N PRO A 390 -6.60 -1.07 1.83
CA PRO A 390 -7.49 -0.04 1.29
C PRO A 390 -7.08 0.36 -0.14
N PHE A 391 -7.28 -0.53 -1.12
CA PHE A 391 -7.03 -0.23 -2.52
C PHE A 391 -8.13 0.63 -3.12
N VAL A 392 -7.78 1.77 -3.72
CA VAL A 392 -8.73 2.68 -4.37
C VAL A 392 -9.49 1.98 -5.49
N VAL A 393 -8.81 1.16 -6.28
CA VAL A 393 -9.41 0.41 -7.39
C VAL A 393 -10.48 -0.60 -6.95
N LEU A 394 -10.55 -0.96 -5.66
CA LEU A 394 -11.60 -1.83 -5.11
C LEU A 394 -12.69 -1.06 -4.37
N ILE A 395 -12.46 0.25 -4.11
CA ILE A 395 -13.42 1.10 -3.41
C ILE A 395 -14.61 1.38 -4.34
N GLY A 396 -15.82 1.19 -3.83
CA GLY A 396 -17.05 1.45 -4.58
C GLY A 396 -17.50 0.31 -5.50
N ALA A 397 -16.73 -0.77 -5.61
CA ALA A 397 -17.15 -1.97 -6.35
C ALA A 397 -18.46 -2.51 -5.79
N GLN A 398 -19.46 -2.74 -6.66
CA GLN A 398 -20.78 -3.27 -6.28
C GLN A 398 -20.87 -4.81 -6.37
N MET A 399 -19.77 -5.47 -6.72
CA MET A 399 -19.60 -6.90 -6.87
C MET A 399 -18.41 -7.39 -6.04
N PRO A 400 -18.23 -8.71 -5.84
CA PRO A 400 -17.02 -9.27 -5.29
C PRO A 400 -15.80 -8.81 -6.09
N SER A 401 -14.80 -8.24 -5.40
CA SER A 401 -13.67 -7.56 -6.04
C SER A 401 -12.37 -7.91 -5.34
N VAL A 402 -11.33 -8.20 -6.14
CA VAL A 402 -9.99 -8.55 -5.64
C VAL A 402 -8.90 -7.91 -6.50
N LEU A 403 -7.74 -7.70 -5.88
CA LEU A 403 -6.49 -7.36 -6.55
C LEU A 403 -5.52 -8.53 -6.37
N VAL A 404 -4.97 -9.01 -7.46
CA VAL A 404 -4.05 -10.15 -7.49
C VAL A 404 -2.66 -9.69 -7.88
N GLU A 405 -1.69 -10.00 -7.04
CA GLU A 405 -0.26 -9.85 -7.29
C GLU A 405 0.28 -11.16 -7.86
N LEU A 406 0.53 -11.18 -9.17
CA LEU A 406 0.90 -12.38 -9.94
C LEU A 406 2.30 -12.92 -9.64
N GLY A 407 3.05 -12.23 -8.79
CA GLY A 407 4.43 -12.52 -8.42
C GLY A 407 5.19 -11.23 -8.12
N PHE A 408 6.51 -11.31 -8.01
CA PHE A 408 7.40 -10.16 -7.74
C PHE A 408 8.29 -9.89 -8.95
N ILE A 409 7.95 -8.88 -9.76
CA ILE A 409 8.74 -8.52 -10.95
C ILE A 409 10.16 -8.08 -10.59
N SER A 410 10.38 -7.62 -9.34
CA SER A 410 11.70 -7.28 -8.79
C SER A 410 12.57 -8.51 -8.50
N ASN A 411 12.01 -9.72 -8.51
CA ASN A 411 12.74 -10.97 -8.38
C ASN A 411 13.23 -11.44 -9.75
N PRO A 412 14.57 -11.58 -9.99
CA PRO A 412 15.08 -11.94 -11.31
C PRO A 412 14.62 -13.31 -11.82
N ALA A 413 14.27 -14.24 -10.94
CA ALA A 413 13.75 -15.55 -11.33
C ALA A 413 12.29 -15.44 -11.80
N GLU A 414 11.45 -14.72 -11.04
CA GLU A 414 10.05 -14.50 -11.40
C GLU A 414 9.92 -13.59 -12.62
N GLU A 415 10.77 -12.54 -12.76
CA GLU A 415 10.82 -11.72 -13.99
C GLU A 415 11.11 -12.57 -15.24
N ARG A 416 12.07 -13.51 -15.15
CA ARG A 416 12.36 -14.41 -16.27
C ARG A 416 11.17 -15.29 -16.65
N LEU A 417 10.46 -15.82 -15.66
CA LEU A 417 9.22 -16.58 -15.90
C LEU A 417 8.17 -15.69 -16.57
N MET A 418 7.98 -14.47 -16.11
CA MET A 418 7.01 -13.52 -16.67
C MET A 418 7.35 -13.05 -18.08
N ARG A 419 8.61 -13.20 -18.55
CA ARG A 419 8.99 -12.96 -19.94
C ARG A 419 8.57 -14.11 -20.87
N ASP A 420 8.38 -15.30 -20.34
CA ASP A 420 7.99 -16.46 -21.12
C ASP A 420 6.49 -16.43 -21.43
N ASP A 421 6.17 -16.44 -22.71
CA ASP A 421 4.80 -16.47 -23.23
C ASP A 421 3.99 -17.67 -22.74
N ASN A 422 4.63 -18.85 -22.62
CA ASN A 422 3.98 -20.05 -22.12
C ASN A 422 3.65 -19.90 -20.61
N TYR A 423 4.51 -19.22 -19.86
CA TYR A 423 4.24 -18.96 -18.46
C TYR A 423 3.07 -17.97 -18.27
N ARG A 424 3.00 -16.90 -19.08
CA ARG A 424 1.86 -15.98 -19.08
C ARG A 424 0.56 -16.69 -19.45
N GLN A 425 0.61 -17.65 -20.39
CA GLN A 425 -0.54 -18.48 -20.73
C GLN A 425 -0.96 -19.32 -19.52
N LYS A 426 -0.02 -19.99 -18.83
CA LYS A 426 -0.31 -20.75 -17.59
C LYS A 426 -0.85 -19.87 -16.48
N MET A 427 -0.38 -18.62 -16.35
CA MET A 427 -0.94 -17.64 -15.41
C MET A 427 -2.42 -17.38 -15.72
N ALA A 428 -2.76 -17.12 -16.98
CA ALA A 428 -4.15 -16.92 -17.40
C ALA A 428 -5.02 -18.16 -17.13
N GLU A 429 -4.49 -19.37 -17.36
CA GLU A 429 -5.18 -20.63 -17.06
C GLU A 429 -5.39 -20.83 -15.56
N ALA A 430 -4.40 -20.48 -14.72
CA ALA A 430 -4.54 -20.53 -13.27
C ALA A 430 -5.58 -19.54 -12.77
N LEU A 431 -5.57 -18.29 -13.30
CA LEU A 431 -6.58 -17.29 -12.99
C LEU A 431 -7.98 -17.77 -13.39
N TYR A 432 -8.12 -18.32 -14.60
CA TYR A 432 -9.37 -18.93 -15.05
C TYR A 432 -9.85 -20.03 -14.11
N ALA A 433 -8.94 -20.94 -13.70
CA ALA A 433 -9.28 -22.00 -12.76
C ALA A 433 -9.77 -21.45 -11.40
N GLY A 434 -9.20 -20.34 -10.93
CA GLY A 434 -9.66 -19.64 -9.73
C GLY A 434 -11.06 -19.05 -9.90
N ILE A 435 -11.33 -18.39 -11.02
CA ILE A 435 -12.68 -17.84 -11.35
C ILE A 435 -13.69 -18.99 -11.47
N ALA A 436 -13.38 -20.04 -12.21
CA ALA A 436 -14.27 -21.17 -12.41
C ALA A 436 -14.59 -21.90 -11.10
N ALA A 437 -13.57 -22.07 -10.23
CA ALA A 437 -13.78 -22.66 -8.91
C ALA A 437 -14.68 -21.79 -8.03
N TYR A 438 -14.51 -20.47 -8.03
CA TYR A 438 -15.42 -19.56 -7.33
C TYR A 438 -16.83 -19.61 -7.92
N ALA A 439 -16.97 -19.52 -9.25
CA ALA A 439 -18.26 -19.61 -9.93
C ALA A 439 -19.02 -20.87 -9.61
N SER A 440 -18.33 -22.01 -9.46
CA SER A 440 -18.96 -23.27 -9.06
C SER A 440 -19.60 -23.22 -7.67
N THR A 441 -19.07 -22.40 -6.75
CA THR A 441 -19.66 -22.20 -5.43
C THR A 441 -20.95 -21.42 -5.46
N LEU A 442 -21.16 -20.57 -6.47
CA LEU A 442 -22.38 -19.79 -6.63
C LEU A 442 -23.57 -20.65 -7.09
N SER A 443 -23.31 -21.69 -7.87
CA SER A 443 -24.32 -22.56 -8.45
C SER A 443 -24.76 -23.72 -7.53
N HIS A 444 -24.11 -23.92 -6.37
CA HIS A 444 -24.35 -25.06 -5.47
C HIS A 444 -25.43 -24.81 -4.40
N PHE A 445 -26.16 -23.70 -4.44
CA PHE A 445 -27.41 -23.59 -3.69
C PHE A 445 -28.50 -24.45 -4.35
N GLN A 446 -28.35 -25.76 -4.30
CA GLN A 446 -29.48 -26.64 -4.50
C GLN A 446 -30.50 -26.38 -3.39
N VAL A 447 -31.67 -25.94 -3.78
CA VAL A 447 -32.87 -25.94 -2.95
C VAL A 447 -32.94 -27.27 -2.23
N ALA A 448 -32.79 -27.26 -0.89
CA ALA A 448 -33.15 -28.42 -0.09
C ALA A 448 -34.60 -28.78 -0.52
N ARG A 449 -34.73 -29.88 -1.21
CA ARG A 449 -36.06 -30.46 -1.48
C ARG A 449 -36.69 -30.69 -0.12
N THR A 450 -37.64 -29.86 0.26
CA THR A 450 -38.57 -30.18 1.32
C THR A 450 -39.30 -31.44 0.83
N GLY A 451 -38.84 -32.60 1.29
CA GLY A 451 -39.63 -33.81 1.18
C GLY A 451 -40.90 -33.57 1.95
N VAL A 452 -42.02 -33.47 1.26
CA VAL A 452 -43.33 -33.68 1.81
C VAL A 452 -43.43 -35.22 1.90
N PRO A 453 -43.61 -35.82 3.08
CA PRO A 453 -43.96 -37.20 3.17
C PRO A 453 -45.41 -37.36 2.79
N ASP A 454 -45.70 -38.32 1.91
CA ASP A 454 -47.03 -38.82 1.57
C ASP A 454 -47.76 -39.39 2.80
#